data_f7f378a31d83326114845769480cb844
#
_entry.id   f7f378a31d83326114845769480cb844
#
_cell.length_a   1.000
_cell.length_b   1.000
_cell.length_c   1.000
_cell.angle_alpha   90.00
_cell.angle_beta   90.00
_cell.angle_gamma   90.00
#
_symmetry.space_group_name_H-M   'P 1'
#
loop_
_entity.id
_entity.type
_entity.pdbx_description
1 polymer ?
#
loop_
_entity_poly.entity_id
_entity_poly.type
_entity_poly.pdbx_seq_one_letter_code
_entity_poly.pdbx_strand_id
1 'polypeptide(L)'
;MFSELVARNSCRSRRENGLFFTSLLISIVAFYIILSLSHQDVMVFLQRMESSAVDRLLSLVPVLYGLTLFILFFLVYYANRFQLARRRHEFGVYLMLGMQRRKLFGMLLAEDLRSSLIALAIGLPAALLISEVISLVTARLVGLGIVGHRFTLSLSAIGWTAVGFLAIKLLASLILSGKIVREEIGALLTETPEGTKKQRPAAVYAAALVLGTALLAGAYTFAILGYAWSGLRYMAGTIALGVAGTLLLFYGLRVIIDRLARRGDRAGRLRVFNFRQVEETVIHRSGALAICSLLILAALCCFGAGVATARTSRAETHTLDYTFPTDSKSADTVRETLTAHGLDSAFSDLFEMRIGRVRTSTDYQNTVKFPALQRSIDAMPVSDEQQQLQYTLEAVGYPYLIALSSYNRLLTTAGLPELTLADNEAAVYCDSEVSLASRTALINRLIAEGSSITIDGAPFTLCGQVQSVSVVTDRSITMSFALIVPDAVFDHYTQGDYDVYLDGVLAPSMTEGKSLMNAIADMNALLDPLGLKYESYLQNLGRELF
;
A
#
# COMPACT_ATOMS: atom_id res chain seq x y z
N MET A 1 -46.98 10.33 -23.58
CA MET A 1 -47.38 9.03 -23.01
C MET A 1 -46.20 8.08 -22.71
N PHE A 2 -45.36 7.65 -23.71
CA PHE A 2 -44.21 6.75 -23.45
C PHE A 2 -43.13 7.39 -22.56
N SER A 3 -42.70 8.61 -22.87
CA SER A 3 -41.73 9.40 -22.07
C SER A 3 -42.22 9.71 -20.65
N GLU A 4 -43.50 9.91 -20.51
CA GLU A 4 -44.15 10.20 -19.22
C GLU A 4 -44.24 8.97 -18.33
N LEU A 5 -44.48 7.78 -18.93
CA LEU A 5 -44.44 6.49 -18.28
C LEU A 5 -43.01 6.16 -17.79
N VAL A 6 -42.01 6.36 -18.64
CA VAL A 6 -40.58 6.22 -18.30
C VAL A 6 -40.20 7.16 -17.16
N ALA A 7 -40.70 8.41 -17.18
CA ALA A 7 -40.44 9.40 -16.14
C ALA A 7 -41.04 9.00 -14.79
N ARG A 8 -42.29 8.60 -14.77
CA ARG A 8 -43.02 8.13 -13.55
C ARG A 8 -42.37 6.89 -12.95
N ASN A 9 -42.06 5.90 -13.79
CA ASN A 9 -41.40 4.68 -13.35
C ASN A 9 -40.02 4.94 -12.79
N SER A 10 -39.23 5.79 -13.42
CA SER A 10 -37.89 6.17 -12.93
C SER A 10 -37.94 6.90 -11.58
N CYS A 11 -38.93 7.77 -11.33
CA CYS A 11 -39.12 8.42 -10.02
C CYS A 11 -39.54 7.43 -8.93
N ARG A 12 -40.51 6.55 -9.24
CA ARG A 12 -40.97 5.52 -8.32
C ARG A 12 -39.86 4.53 -7.98
N SER A 13 -39.13 4.08 -8.97
CA SER A 13 -37.99 3.17 -8.83
C SER A 13 -36.90 3.70 -7.89
N ARG A 14 -36.60 5.01 -7.94
CA ARG A 14 -35.62 5.64 -7.06
C ARG A 14 -36.06 5.69 -5.60
N ARG A 15 -37.32 5.99 -5.35
CA ARG A 15 -37.89 6.06 -4.00
C ARG A 15 -37.99 4.67 -3.34
N GLU A 16 -38.34 3.66 -4.12
CA GLU A 16 -38.48 2.29 -3.64
C GLU A 16 -37.14 1.51 -3.56
N ASN A 17 -36.14 1.92 -4.33
CA ASN A 17 -34.83 1.24 -4.44
C ASN A 17 -33.66 2.17 -4.06
N GLY A 18 -33.75 2.84 -2.90
CA GLY A 18 -32.68 3.73 -2.41
C GLY A 18 -31.31 3.08 -2.38
N LEU A 19 -31.22 1.82 -1.94
CA LEU A 19 -29.96 1.03 -1.91
C LEU A 19 -29.33 0.87 -3.32
N PHE A 20 -30.19 0.67 -4.34
CA PHE A 20 -29.73 0.58 -5.72
C PHE A 20 -29.12 1.91 -6.19
N PHE A 21 -29.81 3.02 -5.94
CA PHE A 21 -29.33 4.36 -6.33
C PHE A 21 -28.02 4.72 -5.60
N THR A 22 -27.93 4.40 -4.31
CA THR A 22 -26.71 4.58 -3.54
C THR A 22 -25.53 3.75 -4.10
N SER A 23 -25.77 2.51 -4.54
CA SER A 23 -24.72 1.69 -5.16
C SER A 23 -24.22 2.27 -6.48
N LEU A 24 -25.08 2.93 -7.27
CA LEU A 24 -24.67 3.65 -8.46
C LEU A 24 -23.83 4.88 -8.12
N LEU A 25 -24.20 5.64 -7.09
CA LEU A 25 -23.42 6.80 -6.63
C LEU A 25 -22.02 6.35 -6.18
N ILE A 26 -21.94 5.30 -5.35
CA ILE A 26 -20.66 4.72 -4.91
C ILE A 26 -19.80 4.28 -6.10
N SER A 27 -20.43 3.65 -7.11
CA SER A 27 -19.73 3.24 -8.32
C SER A 27 -19.14 4.42 -9.09
N ILE A 28 -19.89 5.52 -9.23
CA ILE A 28 -19.43 6.74 -9.91
C ILE A 28 -18.27 7.37 -9.14
N VAL A 29 -18.41 7.47 -7.82
CA VAL A 29 -17.37 8.01 -6.93
C VAL A 29 -16.08 7.20 -7.04
N ALA A 30 -16.18 5.88 -6.92
CA ALA A 30 -15.02 5.00 -7.03
C ALA A 30 -14.36 5.09 -8.43
N PHE A 31 -15.17 5.16 -9.48
CA PHE A 31 -14.68 5.27 -10.86
C PHE A 31 -13.91 6.58 -11.08
N TYR A 32 -14.46 7.69 -10.59
CA TYR A 32 -13.83 9.00 -10.69
C TYR A 32 -12.51 9.06 -9.90
N ILE A 33 -12.51 8.59 -8.64
CA ILE A 33 -11.31 8.61 -7.78
C ILE A 33 -10.15 7.89 -8.47
N ILE A 34 -10.41 6.73 -9.08
CA ILE A 34 -9.37 5.94 -9.74
C ILE A 34 -8.86 6.63 -11.01
N LEU A 35 -9.75 7.19 -11.83
CA LEU A 35 -9.36 7.91 -13.05
C LEU A 35 -8.69 9.26 -12.75
N SER A 36 -8.99 9.88 -11.62
CA SER A 36 -8.35 11.13 -11.18
C SER A 36 -7.01 10.90 -10.47
N LEU A 37 -6.68 9.65 -10.09
CA LEU A 37 -5.50 9.31 -9.30
C LEU A 37 -4.20 9.86 -9.91
N SER A 38 -4.02 9.72 -11.22
CA SER A 38 -2.83 10.22 -11.95
C SER A 38 -2.71 11.76 -11.98
N HIS A 39 -3.77 12.47 -11.63
CA HIS A 39 -3.81 13.93 -11.59
C HIS A 39 -3.78 14.49 -10.16
N GLN A 40 -3.76 13.66 -9.15
CA GLN A 40 -3.63 14.08 -7.76
C GLN A 40 -2.23 14.59 -7.48
N ASP A 41 -2.11 15.59 -6.59
CA ASP A 41 -0.84 16.27 -6.27
C ASP A 41 0.28 15.30 -5.90
N VAL A 42 -0.03 14.28 -5.10
CA VAL A 42 0.94 13.25 -4.71
C VAL A 42 1.45 12.46 -5.91
N MET A 43 0.57 12.09 -6.85
CA MET A 43 0.97 11.32 -8.03
C MET A 43 1.75 12.19 -9.02
N VAL A 44 1.36 13.46 -9.19
CA VAL A 44 2.12 14.43 -10.00
C VAL A 44 3.48 14.68 -9.39
N PHE A 45 3.56 14.74 -8.07
CA PHE A 45 4.81 14.87 -7.35
C PHE A 45 5.70 13.63 -7.53
N LEU A 46 5.16 12.42 -7.35
CA LEU A 46 5.88 11.17 -7.59
C LEU A 46 6.40 11.05 -9.04
N GLN A 47 5.64 11.50 -10.02
CA GLN A 47 6.07 11.51 -11.42
C GLN A 47 7.26 12.43 -11.71
N ARG A 48 7.50 13.43 -10.86
CA ARG A 48 8.70 14.29 -10.95
C ARG A 48 9.95 13.66 -10.34
N MET A 49 9.77 12.58 -9.57
CA MET A 49 10.87 11.84 -8.99
C MET A 49 11.37 10.82 -10.02
N GLU A 50 12.55 11.03 -10.57
CA GLU A 50 13.23 10.09 -11.46
C GLU A 50 13.76 8.89 -10.68
N SER A 51 12.87 8.01 -10.25
CA SER A 51 13.22 6.80 -9.50
C SER A 51 12.66 5.55 -10.19
N SER A 52 13.49 4.53 -10.34
CA SER A 52 13.09 3.24 -10.90
C SER A 52 11.98 2.55 -10.09
N ALA A 53 11.86 2.87 -8.81
CA ALA A 53 10.81 2.37 -7.93
C ALA A 53 9.45 3.02 -8.27
N VAL A 54 9.45 4.34 -8.52
CA VAL A 54 8.26 5.08 -8.95
C VAL A 54 7.77 4.57 -10.31
N ASP A 55 8.66 4.30 -11.25
CA ASP A 55 8.30 3.74 -12.56
C ASP A 55 7.63 2.37 -12.43
N ARG A 56 8.11 1.51 -11.53
CA ARG A 56 7.47 0.23 -11.23
C ARG A 56 6.08 0.41 -10.65
N LEU A 57 5.89 1.35 -9.74
CA LEU A 57 4.58 1.68 -9.18
C LEU A 57 3.63 2.19 -10.25
N LEU A 58 4.08 3.14 -11.08
CA LEU A 58 3.27 3.67 -12.17
C LEU A 58 2.86 2.58 -13.16
N SER A 59 3.70 1.56 -13.37
CA SER A 59 3.36 0.40 -14.20
C SER A 59 2.25 -0.48 -13.64
N LEU A 60 2.00 -0.45 -12.32
CA LEU A 60 0.90 -1.17 -11.67
C LEU A 60 -0.45 -0.44 -11.77
N VAL A 61 -0.44 0.87 -11.99
CA VAL A 61 -1.66 1.68 -12.07
C VAL A 61 -2.65 1.18 -13.12
N PRO A 62 -2.27 0.82 -14.37
CA PRO A 62 -3.18 0.25 -15.35
C PRO A 62 -3.80 -1.09 -14.92
N VAL A 63 -3.07 -1.91 -14.17
CA VAL A 63 -3.58 -3.19 -13.64
C VAL A 63 -4.66 -2.93 -12.59
N LEU A 64 -4.43 -1.96 -11.69
CA LEU A 64 -5.42 -1.52 -10.71
C LEU A 64 -6.66 -0.94 -11.38
N TYR A 65 -6.52 -0.19 -12.47
CA TYR A 65 -7.65 0.29 -13.27
C TYR A 65 -8.47 -0.87 -13.82
N GLY A 66 -7.82 -1.86 -14.45
CA GLY A 66 -8.49 -3.05 -14.99
C GLY A 66 -9.24 -3.82 -13.93
N LEU A 67 -8.61 -4.06 -12.78
CA LEU A 67 -9.24 -4.75 -11.64
C LEU A 67 -10.46 -3.99 -11.11
N THR A 68 -10.36 -2.69 -10.98
CA THR A 68 -11.45 -1.86 -10.47
C THR A 68 -12.60 -1.79 -11.47
N LEU A 69 -12.33 -1.66 -12.77
CA LEU A 69 -13.36 -1.73 -13.81
C LEU A 69 -14.12 -3.05 -13.75
N PHE A 70 -13.42 -4.15 -13.54
CA PHE A 70 -14.03 -5.48 -13.35
C PHE A 70 -14.95 -5.52 -12.13
N ILE A 71 -14.48 -5.03 -10.98
CA ILE A 71 -15.26 -4.95 -9.75
C ILE A 71 -16.51 -4.09 -9.94
N LEU A 72 -16.36 -2.91 -10.54
CA LEU A 72 -17.47 -1.99 -10.79
C LEU A 72 -18.48 -2.56 -11.76
N PHE A 73 -18.04 -3.26 -12.81
CA PHE A 73 -18.95 -3.97 -13.71
C PHE A 73 -19.85 -4.94 -12.95
N PHE A 74 -19.27 -5.78 -12.09
CA PHE A 74 -20.06 -6.73 -11.30
C PHE A 74 -20.98 -6.02 -10.31
N LEU A 75 -20.52 -4.97 -9.65
CA LEU A 75 -21.35 -4.19 -8.72
C LEU A 75 -22.58 -3.61 -9.44
N VAL A 76 -22.39 -2.97 -10.58
CA VAL A 76 -23.47 -2.40 -11.40
C VAL A 76 -24.38 -3.50 -11.95
N TYR A 77 -23.81 -4.61 -12.41
CA TYR A 77 -24.56 -5.76 -12.93
C TYR A 77 -25.47 -6.38 -11.87
N TYR A 78 -24.94 -6.66 -10.67
CA TYR A 78 -25.75 -7.23 -9.58
C TYR A 78 -26.80 -6.25 -9.05
N ALA A 79 -26.48 -4.96 -8.96
CA ALA A 79 -27.43 -3.94 -8.59
C ALA A 79 -28.61 -3.85 -9.57
N ASN A 80 -28.33 -3.84 -10.89
CA ASN A 80 -29.37 -3.87 -11.93
C ASN A 80 -30.20 -5.17 -11.89
N ARG A 81 -29.52 -6.31 -11.74
CA ARG A 81 -30.22 -7.61 -11.63
C ARG A 81 -31.20 -7.63 -10.47
N PHE A 82 -30.82 -7.09 -9.32
CA PHE A 82 -31.67 -7.00 -8.15
C PHE A 82 -32.89 -6.12 -8.39
N GLN A 83 -32.69 -4.95 -9.00
CA GLN A 83 -33.78 -4.02 -9.33
C GLN A 83 -34.79 -4.65 -10.31
N LEU A 84 -34.29 -5.26 -11.39
CA LEU A 84 -35.13 -5.88 -12.39
C LEU A 84 -35.87 -7.11 -11.86
N ALA A 85 -35.25 -7.90 -10.99
CA ALA A 85 -35.89 -9.07 -10.36
C ALA A 85 -37.08 -8.69 -9.50
N ARG A 86 -37.02 -7.56 -8.77
CA ARG A 86 -38.16 -7.07 -7.97
C ARG A 86 -39.39 -6.66 -8.80
N ARG A 87 -39.16 -6.30 -10.07
CA ARG A 87 -40.20 -5.79 -10.97
C ARG A 87 -40.64 -6.81 -12.04
N ARG A 88 -40.20 -8.07 -11.93
CA ARG A 88 -40.51 -9.10 -12.94
C ARG A 88 -42.01 -9.27 -13.17
N HIS A 89 -42.80 -9.27 -12.09
CA HIS A 89 -44.26 -9.39 -12.18
C HIS A 89 -44.90 -8.22 -12.96
N GLU A 90 -44.44 -6.98 -12.75
CA GLU A 90 -44.91 -5.81 -13.52
C GLU A 90 -44.69 -6.01 -15.02
N PHE A 91 -43.50 -6.53 -15.41
CA PHE A 91 -43.18 -6.80 -16.81
C PHE A 91 -44.05 -7.90 -17.43
N GLY A 92 -44.39 -8.93 -16.65
CA GLY A 92 -45.33 -9.97 -17.04
C GLY A 92 -46.73 -9.39 -17.33
N VAL A 93 -47.20 -8.48 -16.46
CA VAL A 93 -48.49 -7.81 -16.63
C VAL A 93 -48.49 -6.92 -17.89
N TYR A 94 -47.40 -6.16 -18.16
CA TYR A 94 -47.32 -5.35 -19.38
C TYR A 94 -47.39 -6.20 -20.65
N LEU A 95 -46.74 -7.37 -20.68
CA LEU A 95 -46.82 -8.29 -21.79
C LEU A 95 -48.22 -8.91 -21.97
N MET A 96 -48.88 -9.22 -20.86
CA MET A 96 -50.28 -9.70 -20.88
C MET A 96 -51.26 -8.66 -21.42
N LEU A 97 -51.04 -7.38 -21.10
CA LEU A 97 -51.81 -6.25 -21.63
C LEU A 97 -51.51 -5.93 -23.11
N GLY A 98 -50.73 -6.77 -23.81
CA GLY A 98 -50.44 -6.66 -25.23
C GLY A 98 -49.24 -5.80 -25.59
N MET A 99 -48.37 -5.42 -24.64
CA MET A 99 -47.15 -4.70 -24.94
C MET A 99 -46.15 -5.58 -25.74
N GLN A 100 -45.67 -5.09 -26.85
CA GLN A 100 -44.69 -5.80 -27.65
C GLN A 100 -43.34 -5.91 -26.88
N ARG A 101 -42.69 -7.06 -26.97
CA ARG A 101 -41.39 -7.33 -26.32
C ARG A 101 -40.32 -6.27 -26.66
N ARG A 102 -40.28 -5.79 -27.92
CA ARG A 102 -39.37 -4.72 -28.35
C ARG A 102 -39.64 -3.39 -27.64
N LYS A 103 -40.93 -3.05 -27.41
CA LYS A 103 -41.32 -1.84 -26.68
C LYS A 103 -40.96 -1.95 -25.21
N LEU A 104 -41.15 -3.10 -24.58
CA LEU A 104 -40.71 -3.38 -23.20
C LEU A 104 -39.21 -3.23 -23.07
N PHE A 105 -38.42 -3.81 -23.99
CA PHE A 105 -36.95 -3.67 -24.01
C PHE A 105 -36.51 -2.22 -24.08
N GLY A 106 -37.07 -1.45 -25.04
CA GLY A 106 -36.76 -0.03 -25.17
C GLY A 106 -37.15 0.80 -23.94
N MET A 107 -38.27 0.44 -23.28
CA MET A 107 -38.70 1.09 -22.05
C MET A 107 -37.71 0.85 -20.90
N LEU A 108 -37.25 -0.39 -20.73
CA LEU A 108 -36.27 -0.75 -19.69
C LEU A 108 -34.93 -0.02 -19.91
N LEU A 109 -34.45 0.02 -21.16
CA LEU A 109 -33.22 0.74 -21.48
C LEU A 109 -33.36 2.25 -21.27
N ALA A 110 -34.47 2.86 -21.67
CA ALA A 110 -34.71 4.29 -21.49
C ALA A 110 -34.82 4.67 -20.00
N GLU A 111 -35.50 3.84 -19.21
CA GLU A 111 -35.62 4.03 -17.77
C GLU A 111 -34.24 3.95 -17.08
N ASP A 112 -33.45 2.93 -17.45
CA ASP A 112 -32.11 2.72 -16.88
C ASP A 112 -31.15 3.83 -17.29
N LEU A 113 -31.16 4.26 -18.56
CA LEU A 113 -30.34 5.39 -19.03
C LEU A 113 -30.67 6.69 -18.30
N ARG A 114 -31.98 6.99 -18.14
CA ARG A 114 -32.41 8.17 -17.38
C ARG A 114 -31.96 8.13 -15.92
N SER A 115 -32.09 6.97 -15.27
CA SER A 115 -31.61 6.77 -13.88
C SER A 115 -30.11 6.98 -13.79
N SER A 116 -29.37 6.49 -14.79
CA SER A 116 -27.91 6.65 -14.88
C SER A 116 -27.46 8.08 -15.05
N LEU A 117 -28.15 8.86 -15.90
CA LEU A 117 -27.84 10.27 -16.09
C LEU A 117 -28.07 11.09 -14.81
N ILE A 118 -29.15 10.79 -14.08
CA ILE A 118 -29.41 11.46 -12.80
C ILE A 118 -28.37 11.04 -11.74
N ALA A 119 -27.99 9.75 -11.72
CA ALA A 119 -26.91 9.28 -10.84
C ALA A 119 -25.58 9.98 -11.14
N LEU A 120 -25.26 10.20 -12.43
CA LEU A 120 -24.07 10.96 -12.85
C LEU A 120 -24.14 12.43 -12.40
N ALA A 121 -25.30 13.09 -12.59
CA ALA A 121 -25.47 14.49 -12.21
C ALA A 121 -25.29 14.74 -10.70
N ILE A 122 -25.59 13.75 -9.86
CA ILE A 122 -25.41 13.82 -8.40
C ILE A 122 -24.04 13.24 -8.00
N GLY A 123 -23.64 12.14 -8.63
CA GLY A 123 -22.45 11.37 -8.27
C GLY A 123 -21.15 12.07 -8.65
N LEU A 124 -21.07 12.76 -9.78
CA LEU A 124 -19.85 13.48 -10.18
C LEU A 124 -19.47 14.63 -9.24
N PRO A 125 -20.37 15.53 -8.83
CA PRO A 125 -20.04 16.52 -7.82
C PRO A 125 -19.61 15.91 -6.48
N ALA A 126 -20.30 14.87 -6.04
CA ALA A 126 -19.90 14.15 -4.83
C ALA A 126 -18.51 13.49 -4.96
N ALA A 127 -18.23 12.91 -6.13
CA ALA A 127 -16.95 12.30 -6.44
C ALA A 127 -15.80 13.32 -6.44
N LEU A 128 -16.02 14.49 -7.01
CA LEU A 128 -15.07 15.62 -6.98
C LEU A 128 -14.72 16.01 -5.55
N LEU A 129 -15.74 16.22 -4.70
CA LEU A 129 -15.53 16.63 -3.30
C LEU A 129 -14.77 15.55 -2.52
N ILE A 130 -15.15 14.28 -2.68
CA ILE A 130 -14.48 13.16 -1.98
C ILE A 130 -13.05 12.98 -2.48
N SER A 131 -12.81 13.06 -3.79
CA SER A 131 -11.46 12.99 -4.37
C SER A 131 -10.56 14.10 -3.85
N GLU A 132 -11.09 15.31 -3.69
CA GLU A 132 -10.35 16.44 -3.14
C GLU A 132 -9.97 16.22 -1.67
N VAL A 133 -10.90 15.73 -0.86
CA VAL A 133 -10.61 15.36 0.53
C VAL A 133 -9.51 14.27 0.59
N ILE A 134 -9.57 13.26 -0.29
CA ILE A 134 -8.55 12.21 -0.36
C ILE A 134 -7.20 12.82 -0.76
N SER A 135 -7.17 13.70 -1.77
CA SER A 135 -5.95 14.37 -2.22
C SER A 135 -5.30 15.19 -1.10
N LEU A 136 -6.09 15.97 -0.35
CA LEU A 136 -5.61 16.72 0.82
C LEU A 136 -5.06 15.82 1.94
N VAL A 137 -5.77 14.72 2.23
CA VAL A 137 -5.34 13.77 3.26
C VAL A 137 -4.05 13.07 2.85
N THR A 138 -3.96 12.60 1.61
CA THR A 138 -2.76 11.93 1.10
C THR A 138 -1.57 12.88 1.00
N ALA A 139 -1.77 14.11 0.52
CA ALA A 139 -0.72 15.14 0.49
C ALA A 139 -0.18 15.44 1.90
N ARG A 140 -1.05 15.51 2.90
CA ARG A 140 -0.64 15.69 4.30
C ARG A 140 0.11 14.49 4.86
N LEU A 141 -0.27 13.27 4.49
CA LEU A 141 0.42 12.04 4.93
C LEU A 141 1.83 11.92 4.35
N VAL A 142 2.01 12.34 3.10
CA VAL A 142 3.30 12.33 2.40
C VAL A 142 4.18 13.55 2.77
N GLY A 143 3.71 14.46 3.64
CA GLY A 143 4.49 15.63 4.06
C GLY A 143 4.53 16.78 3.05
N LEU A 144 3.76 16.71 1.95
CA LEU A 144 3.70 17.79 0.95
C LEU A 144 3.10 19.09 1.49
N GLY A 145 2.40 19.03 2.64
CA GLY A 145 1.71 20.17 3.23
C GLY A 145 0.49 20.63 2.43
N ILE A 146 -0.31 21.53 3.03
CA ILE A 146 -1.50 22.09 2.36
C ILE A 146 -1.10 23.32 1.53
N VAL A 147 0.07 23.87 1.78
CA VAL A 147 0.58 25.07 1.09
C VAL A 147 1.02 24.67 -0.33
N GLY A 148 0.31 25.18 -1.34
CA GLY A 148 0.54 24.86 -2.75
C GLY A 148 -0.44 23.86 -3.36
N HIS A 149 -1.37 23.32 -2.57
CA HIS A 149 -2.46 22.50 -3.10
C HIS A 149 -3.27 23.28 -4.13
N ARG A 150 -3.42 22.73 -5.32
CA ARG A 150 -4.29 23.27 -6.37
C ARG A 150 -5.49 22.35 -6.52
N PHE A 151 -6.68 22.96 -6.53
CA PHE A 151 -7.90 22.20 -6.82
C PHE A 151 -7.77 21.50 -8.17
N THR A 152 -7.68 20.16 -8.16
CA THR A 152 -7.40 19.36 -9.34
C THR A 152 -8.69 18.96 -10.04
N LEU A 153 -9.23 19.85 -10.86
CA LEU A 153 -10.38 19.56 -11.70
C LEU A 153 -9.90 18.92 -13.02
N SER A 154 -9.83 17.60 -13.06
CA SER A 154 -9.49 16.89 -14.29
C SER A 154 -10.71 16.68 -15.17
N LEU A 155 -10.85 17.52 -16.22
CA LEU A 155 -11.92 17.37 -17.21
C LEU A 155 -11.84 16.03 -17.95
N SER A 156 -10.64 15.50 -18.16
CA SER A 156 -10.44 14.20 -18.77
C SER A 156 -10.98 13.07 -17.88
N ALA A 157 -10.71 13.11 -16.57
CA ALA A 157 -11.23 12.12 -15.62
C ALA A 157 -12.77 12.19 -15.55
N ILE A 158 -13.37 13.37 -15.55
CA ILE A 158 -14.83 13.56 -15.61
C ILE A 158 -15.41 12.91 -16.87
N GLY A 159 -14.82 13.21 -18.03
CA GLY A 159 -15.27 12.67 -19.32
C GLY A 159 -15.17 11.15 -19.38
N TRP A 160 -14.03 10.59 -19.01
CA TRP A 160 -13.84 9.13 -18.98
C TRP A 160 -14.72 8.44 -17.93
N THR A 161 -14.97 9.05 -16.78
CA THR A 161 -15.91 8.55 -15.78
C THR A 161 -17.33 8.48 -16.35
N ALA A 162 -17.79 9.55 -16.98
CA ALA A 162 -19.13 9.59 -17.56
C ALA A 162 -19.31 8.55 -18.68
N VAL A 163 -18.37 8.50 -19.63
CA VAL A 163 -18.41 7.55 -20.76
C VAL A 163 -18.27 6.11 -20.27
N GLY A 164 -17.30 5.83 -19.42
CA GLY A 164 -17.03 4.48 -18.89
C GLY A 164 -18.19 3.96 -18.05
N PHE A 165 -18.73 4.77 -17.14
CA PHE A 165 -19.89 4.39 -16.34
C PHE A 165 -21.13 4.11 -17.20
N LEU A 166 -21.42 5.00 -18.16
CA LEU A 166 -22.56 4.79 -19.09
C LEU A 166 -22.37 3.56 -19.95
N ALA A 167 -21.15 3.28 -20.44
CA ALA A 167 -20.85 2.08 -21.22
C ALA A 167 -21.06 0.80 -20.41
N ILE A 168 -20.52 0.73 -19.20
CA ILE A 168 -20.69 -0.39 -18.28
C ILE A 168 -22.18 -0.59 -17.96
N LYS A 169 -22.87 0.50 -17.66
CA LYS A 169 -24.27 0.48 -17.31
C LYS A 169 -25.15 0.02 -18.48
N LEU A 170 -24.88 0.53 -19.67
CA LEU A 170 -25.57 0.13 -20.89
C LEU A 170 -25.35 -1.35 -21.20
N LEU A 171 -24.10 -1.84 -21.08
CA LEU A 171 -23.77 -3.24 -21.31
C LEU A 171 -24.51 -4.15 -20.31
N ALA A 172 -24.48 -3.82 -19.03
CA ALA A 172 -25.20 -4.57 -17.99
C ALA A 172 -26.72 -4.58 -18.25
N SER A 173 -27.27 -3.42 -18.64
CA SER A 173 -28.69 -3.27 -18.94
C SER A 173 -29.11 -4.04 -20.19
N LEU A 174 -28.32 -4.03 -21.26
CA LEU A 174 -28.54 -4.82 -22.47
C LEU A 174 -28.62 -6.31 -22.17
N ILE A 175 -27.65 -6.83 -21.41
CA ILE A 175 -27.59 -8.25 -21.03
C ILE A 175 -28.82 -8.64 -20.22
N LEU A 176 -29.16 -7.86 -19.19
CA LEU A 176 -30.24 -8.19 -18.27
C LEU A 176 -31.62 -7.99 -18.86
N SER A 177 -31.86 -6.86 -19.54
CA SER A 177 -33.14 -6.57 -20.20
C SER A 177 -33.39 -7.56 -21.35
N GLY A 178 -32.33 -7.90 -22.11
CA GLY A 178 -32.40 -8.91 -23.15
C GLY A 178 -32.79 -10.30 -22.61
N LYS A 179 -32.32 -10.65 -21.42
CA LYS A 179 -32.70 -11.91 -20.75
C LYS A 179 -34.17 -11.90 -20.34
N ILE A 180 -34.63 -10.82 -19.70
CA ILE A 180 -36.02 -10.69 -19.20
C ILE A 180 -37.03 -10.74 -20.36
N VAL A 181 -36.74 -10.02 -21.45
CA VAL A 181 -37.64 -9.96 -22.62
C VAL A 181 -37.77 -11.31 -23.34
N ARG A 182 -36.78 -12.20 -23.22
CA ARG A 182 -36.81 -13.55 -23.78
C ARG A 182 -37.50 -14.59 -22.87
N GLU A 183 -37.74 -14.25 -21.60
CA GLU A 183 -38.44 -15.15 -20.68
C GLU A 183 -39.91 -15.34 -21.07
N GLU A 184 -40.49 -16.51 -20.72
CA GLU A 184 -41.90 -16.79 -20.94
C GLU A 184 -42.78 -15.97 -20.00
N ILE A 185 -43.95 -15.53 -20.47
CA ILE A 185 -44.86 -14.68 -19.71
C ILE A 185 -45.29 -15.40 -18.43
N GLY A 186 -45.53 -16.71 -18.49
CA GLY A 186 -45.88 -17.53 -17.32
C GLY A 186 -44.79 -17.51 -16.25
N ALA A 187 -43.52 -17.57 -16.65
CA ALA A 187 -42.37 -17.51 -15.74
C ALA A 187 -42.14 -16.10 -15.12
N LEU A 188 -42.62 -15.04 -15.76
CA LEU A 188 -42.55 -13.68 -15.24
C LEU A 188 -43.69 -13.40 -14.22
N LEU A 189 -44.85 -14.07 -14.36
CA LEU A 189 -46.02 -13.88 -13.52
C LEU A 189 -46.02 -14.77 -12.29
N THR A 190 -45.46 -15.97 -12.41
CA THR A 190 -45.28 -16.86 -11.26
C THR A 190 -44.09 -16.41 -10.45
N GLU A 191 -44.30 -16.15 -9.17
CA GLU A 191 -43.22 -16.02 -8.16
C GLU A 191 -42.51 -17.38 -7.98
N THR A 192 -42.10 -18.03 -9.06
CA THR A 192 -41.23 -19.18 -8.94
C THR A 192 -39.89 -18.64 -8.44
N PRO A 193 -39.44 -19.10 -7.26
CA PRO A 193 -38.07 -18.82 -6.81
C PRO A 193 -37.14 -19.15 -7.97
N GLU A 194 -36.22 -18.25 -8.35
CA GLU A 194 -35.26 -18.44 -9.45
C GLU A 194 -34.65 -19.84 -9.36
N GLY A 195 -35.13 -20.73 -10.24
CA GLY A 195 -34.56 -22.04 -10.51
C GLY A 195 -34.83 -23.10 -9.45
N THR A 196 -35.80 -23.95 -9.73
CA THR A 196 -35.61 -25.39 -9.57
C THR A 196 -34.40 -25.84 -10.40
N LYS A 197 -33.22 -25.28 -10.12
CA LYS A 197 -31.96 -25.90 -10.55
C LYS A 197 -31.98 -27.27 -9.89
N LYS A 198 -31.95 -28.34 -10.72
CA LYS A 198 -31.80 -29.73 -10.27
C LYS A 198 -30.90 -29.75 -9.03
N GLN A 199 -31.49 -30.02 -7.87
CA GLN A 199 -30.73 -30.06 -6.62
C GLN A 199 -29.72 -31.19 -6.74
N ARG A 200 -28.43 -30.83 -6.65
CA ARG A 200 -27.40 -31.85 -6.58
C ARG A 200 -27.47 -32.61 -5.27
N PRO A 201 -26.98 -33.84 -5.19
CA PRO A 201 -26.97 -34.62 -3.94
C PRO A 201 -26.30 -33.81 -2.81
N ALA A 202 -26.80 -33.92 -1.59
CA ALA A 202 -26.24 -33.22 -0.42
C ALA A 202 -24.74 -33.50 -0.22
N ALA A 203 -24.26 -34.66 -0.66
CA ALA A 203 -22.87 -35.04 -0.64
C ALA A 203 -21.97 -34.07 -1.44
N VAL A 204 -22.46 -33.53 -2.59
CA VAL A 204 -21.69 -32.57 -3.42
C VAL A 204 -21.48 -31.24 -2.69
N TYR A 205 -22.52 -30.77 -1.99
CA TYR A 205 -22.41 -29.54 -1.20
C TYR A 205 -21.54 -29.74 0.05
N ALA A 206 -21.60 -30.91 0.68
CA ALA A 206 -20.72 -31.26 1.80
C ALA A 206 -19.25 -31.36 1.37
N ALA A 207 -19.00 -31.99 0.23
CA ALA A 207 -17.65 -32.06 -0.35
C ALA A 207 -17.13 -30.66 -0.72
N ALA A 208 -17.96 -29.80 -1.30
CA ALA A 208 -17.60 -28.40 -1.60
C ALA A 208 -17.26 -27.60 -0.33
N LEU A 209 -17.99 -27.81 0.76
CA LEU A 209 -17.73 -27.16 2.04
C LEU A 209 -16.37 -27.59 2.61
N VAL A 210 -16.12 -28.90 2.66
CA VAL A 210 -14.84 -29.46 3.19
C VAL A 210 -13.66 -28.99 2.32
N LEU A 211 -13.80 -29.10 1.00
CA LEU A 211 -12.76 -28.67 0.08
C LEU A 211 -12.53 -27.15 0.16
N GLY A 212 -13.60 -26.35 0.26
CA GLY A 212 -13.53 -24.90 0.40
C GLY A 212 -12.80 -24.47 1.68
N THR A 213 -13.13 -25.11 2.82
CA THR A 213 -12.42 -24.88 4.10
C THR A 213 -10.95 -25.32 4.04
N ALA A 214 -10.66 -26.45 3.41
CA ALA A 214 -9.28 -26.92 3.26
C ALA A 214 -8.44 -25.97 2.39
N LEU A 215 -8.98 -25.49 1.27
CA LEU A 215 -8.30 -24.51 0.40
C LEU A 215 -8.06 -23.18 1.10
N LEU A 216 -9.04 -22.70 1.88
CA LEU A 216 -8.86 -21.48 2.68
C LEU A 216 -7.81 -21.67 3.77
N ALA A 217 -7.85 -22.78 4.51
CA ALA A 217 -6.83 -23.08 5.51
C ALA A 217 -5.44 -23.14 4.88
N GLY A 218 -5.30 -23.77 3.71
CA GLY A 218 -4.05 -23.80 2.94
C GLY A 218 -3.58 -22.41 2.52
N ALA A 219 -4.48 -21.57 1.99
CA ALA A 219 -4.16 -20.19 1.62
C ALA A 219 -3.67 -19.36 2.82
N TYR A 220 -4.34 -19.45 3.96
CA TYR A 220 -3.93 -18.75 5.18
C TYR A 220 -2.60 -19.30 5.73
N THR A 221 -2.40 -20.60 5.70
CA THR A 221 -1.12 -21.22 6.12
C THR A 221 0.03 -20.72 5.26
N PHE A 222 -0.12 -20.69 3.93
CA PHE A 222 0.92 -20.15 3.04
C PHE A 222 1.18 -18.67 3.26
N ALA A 223 0.15 -17.88 3.59
CA ALA A 223 0.31 -16.47 3.90
C ALA A 223 1.06 -16.26 5.24
N ILE A 224 0.70 -17.01 6.29
CA ILE A 224 1.30 -16.90 7.63
C ILE A 224 2.76 -17.39 7.63
N LEU A 225 3.06 -18.49 6.95
CA LEU A 225 4.42 -19.03 6.84
C LEU A 225 5.33 -18.23 5.90
N GLY A 226 4.85 -17.14 5.30
CA GLY A 226 5.65 -16.28 4.44
C GLY A 226 5.84 -16.79 3.01
N TYR A 227 5.42 -18.02 2.67
CA TYR A 227 5.58 -18.57 1.32
C TYR A 227 4.87 -17.73 0.24
N ALA A 228 3.76 -17.06 0.59
CA ALA A 228 3.05 -16.17 -0.33
C ALA A 228 3.93 -15.00 -0.81
N TRP A 229 4.92 -14.57 -0.02
CA TRP A 229 5.80 -13.43 -0.29
C TRP A 229 7.10 -13.81 -1.00
N SER A 230 7.41 -15.12 -1.12
CA SER A 230 8.64 -15.59 -1.76
C SER A 230 8.68 -15.43 -3.28
N GLY A 231 7.59 -14.99 -3.92
CA GLY A 231 7.56 -14.66 -5.33
C GLY A 231 6.14 -14.51 -5.92
N LEU A 232 6.05 -13.79 -7.04
CA LEU A 232 4.77 -13.45 -7.69
C LEU A 232 3.90 -14.70 -8.01
N ARG A 233 4.52 -15.82 -8.38
CA ARG A 233 3.81 -17.08 -8.68
C ARG A 233 3.15 -17.68 -7.41
N TYR A 234 3.84 -17.66 -6.28
CA TYR A 234 3.33 -18.15 -5.00
C TYR A 234 2.22 -17.24 -4.46
N MET A 235 2.38 -15.92 -4.61
CA MET A 235 1.36 -14.94 -4.27
C MET A 235 0.09 -15.14 -5.11
N ALA A 236 0.22 -15.25 -6.44
CA ALA A 236 -0.92 -15.51 -7.34
C ALA A 236 -1.61 -16.85 -7.02
N GLY A 237 -0.84 -17.89 -6.70
CA GLY A 237 -1.36 -19.19 -6.28
C GLY A 237 -2.14 -19.10 -4.97
N THR A 238 -1.63 -18.40 -3.97
CA THR A 238 -2.30 -18.19 -2.68
C THR A 238 -3.61 -17.43 -2.85
N ILE A 239 -3.63 -16.37 -3.67
CA ILE A 239 -4.85 -15.62 -4.00
C ILE A 239 -5.86 -16.52 -4.71
N ALA A 240 -5.44 -17.31 -5.70
CA ALA A 240 -6.31 -18.23 -6.42
C ALA A 240 -6.93 -19.29 -5.50
N LEU A 241 -6.15 -19.86 -4.57
CA LEU A 241 -6.63 -20.78 -3.54
C LEU A 241 -7.67 -20.11 -2.63
N GLY A 242 -7.41 -18.88 -2.19
CA GLY A 242 -8.33 -18.10 -1.36
C GLY A 242 -9.66 -17.82 -2.06
N VAL A 243 -9.61 -17.40 -3.32
CA VAL A 243 -10.80 -17.13 -4.13
C VAL A 243 -11.60 -18.40 -4.36
N ALA A 244 -10.96 -19.49 -4.81
CA ALA A 244 -11.61 -20.78 -5.05
C ALA A 244 -12.20 -21.35 -3.75
N GLY A 245 -11.46 -21.27 -2.65
CA GLY A 245 -11.90 -21.70 -1.32
C GLY A 245 -13.13 -20.94 -0.84
N THR A 246 -13.16 -19.61 -0.99
CA THR A 246 -14.31 -18.78 -0.64
C THR A 246 -15.54 -19.12 -1.47
N LEU A 247 -15.41 -19.26 -2.80
CA LEU A 247 -16.53 -19.63 -3.67
C LEU A 247 -17.11 -21.00 -3.31
N LEU A 248 -16.25 -22.00 -3.07
CA LEU A 248 -16.68 -23.34 -2.68
C LEU A 248 -17.30 -23.37 -1.29
N LEU A 249 -16.79 -22.59 -0.34
CA LEU A 249 -17.34 -22.48 1.00
C LEU A 249 -18.77 -21.93 0.95
N PHE A 250 -19.00 -20.80 0.28
CA PHE A 250 -20.34 -20.23 0.14
C PHE A 250 -21.30 -21.17 -0.60
N TYR A 251 -20.82 -21.89 -1.61
CA TYR A 251 -21.61 -22.92 -2.30
C TYR A 251 -21.97 -24.09 -1.39
N GLY A 252 -21.04 -24.52 -0.54
CA GLY A 252 -21.23 -25.62 0.41
C GLY A 252 -22.02 -25.27 1.66
N LEU A 253 -22.17 -23.97 2.01
CA LEU A 253 -22.91 -23.49 3.20
C LEU A 253 -24.35 -23.99 3.23
N ARG A 254 -24.91 -24.32 2.07
CA ARG A 254 -26.23 -24.90 1.92
C ARG A 254 -26.46 -26.12 2.82
N VAL A 255 -25.47 -27.01 2.97
CA VAL A 255 -25.58 -28.21 3.81
C VAL A 255 -25.78 -27.86 5.29
N ILE A 256 -25.09 -26.83 5.76
CA ILE A 256 -25.20 -26.39 7.16
C ILE A 256 -26.61 -25.82 7.38
N ILE A 257 -27.07 -24.96 6.46
CA ILE A 257 -28.40 -24.34 6.56
C ILE A 257 -29.50 -25.40 6.50
N ASP A 258 -29.44 -26.37 5.57
CA ASP A 258 -30.38 -27.47 5.45
C ASP A 258 -30.41 -28.34 6.73
N ARG A 259 -29.22 -28.61 7.32
CA ARG A 259 -29.17 -29.39 8.60
C ARG A 259 -29.74 -28.62 9.78
N LEU A 260 -29.45 -27.30 9.86
CA LEU A 260 -30.00 -26.44 10.91
C LEU A 260 -31.53 -26.28 10.78
N ALA A 261 -32.02 -26.14 9.54
CA ALA A 261 -33.45 -26.07 9.24
C ALA A 261 -34.20 -27.35 9.69
N ARG A 262 -33.66 -28.55 9.36
CA ARG A 262 -34.24 -29.83 9.74
C ARG A 262 -34.23 -30.09 11.26
N ARG A 263 -33.25 -29.57 12.00
CA ARG A 263 -33.18 -29.65 13.47
C ARG A 263 -34.17 -28.70 14.16
N GLY A 264 -34.65 -27.68 13.44
CA GLY A 264 -35.55 -26.64 13.95
C GLY A 264 -37.02 -27.00 13.98
N ASP A 265 -37.44 -28.17 13.46
CA ASP A 265 -38.86 -28.60 13.33
C ASP A 265 -39.60 -28.74 14.68
N ARG A 266 -38.88 -28.71 15.80
CA ARG A 266 -39.44 -28.77 17.15
C ARG A 266 -39.59 -27.43 17.87
N ALA A 267 -39.22 -26.30 17.26
CA ALA A 267 -39.23 -25.00 17.94
C ALA A 267 -39.89 -23.90 17.10
N GLY A 268 -41.14 -23.62 17.37
CA GLY A 268 -41.91 -22.39 17.12
C GLY A 268 -41.95 -21.81 15.68
N ARG A 269 -43.12 -21.35 15.24
CA ARG A 269 -43.42 -20.79 13.90
C ARG A 269 -42.46 -19.68 13.39
N LEU A 270 -41.88 -18.91 14.28
CA LEU A 270 -40.93 -17.82 13.94
C LEU A 270 -39.57 -18.32 13.45
N ARG A 271 -39.09 -19.46 13.94
CA ARG A 271 -37.83 -20.05 13.49
C ARG A 271 -37.89 -20.58 12.06
N VAL A 272 -39.00 -21.22 11.70
CA VAL A 272 -39.20 -21.72 10.33
C VAL A 272 -39.22 -20.57 9.32
N PHE A 273 -39.84 -19.45 9.67
CA PHE A 273 -39.88 -18.25 8.84
C PHE A 273 -38.46 -17.65 8.66
N ASN A 274 -37.69 -17.50 9.74
CA ASN A 274 -36.33 -16.98 9.69
C ASN A 274 -35.39 -17.91 8.89
N PHE A 275 -35.51 -19.23 9.05
CA PHE A 275 -34.73 -20.19 8.27
C PHE A 275 -35.04 -20.13 6.77
N ARG A 276 -36.31 -20.00 6.41
CA ARG A 276 -36.74 -19.87 5.02
C ARG A 276 -36.23 -18.58 4.40
N GLN A 277 -36.17 -17.50 5.16
CA GLN A 277 -35.63 -16.23 4.73
C GLN A 277 -34.09 -16.29 4.57
N VAL A 278 -33.40 -16.99 5.48
CA VAL A 278 -31.95 -17.26 5.37
C VAL A 278 -31.64 -18.18 4.17
N GLU A 279 -32.45 -19.22 3.96
CA GLU A 279 -32.36 -20.11 2.81
C GLU A 279 -32.45 -19.33 1.48
N GLU A 280 -33.43 -18.46 1.35
CA GLU A 280 -33.66 -17.65 0.17
C GLU A 280 -32.49 -16.64 -0.06
N THR A 281 -32.02 -16.03 1.02
CA THR A 281 -30.97 -15.00 0.95
C THR A 281 -29.57 -15.60 0.73
N VAL A 282 -29.23 -16.69 1.42
CA VAL A 282 -27.88 -17.27 1.41
C VAL A 282 -27.71 -18.32 0.31
N ILE A 283 -28.68 -19.24 0.16
CA ILE A 283 -28.54 -20.35 -0.78
C ILE A 283 -28.72 -19.88 -2.23
N HIS A 284 -29.77 -19.09 -2.48
CA HIS A 284 -30.05 -18.62 -3.85
C HIS A 284 -29.08 -17.52 -4.32
N ARG A 285 -28.41 -16.83 -3.39
CA ARG A 285 -27.47 -15.74 -3.68
C ARG A 285 -26.03 -16.02 -3.22
N SER A 286 -25.68 -17.28 -2.98
CA SER A 286 -24.37 -17.69 -2.48
C SER A 286 -23.19 -17.14 -3.30
N GLY A 287 -23.30 -17.13 -4.65
CA GLY A 287 -22.29 -16.55 -5.52
C GLY A 287 -22.12 -15.03 -5.35
N ALA A 288 -23.23 -14.29 -5.22
CA ALA A 288 -23.18 -12.85 -4.98
C ALA A 288 -22.56 -12.54 -3.60
N LEU A 289 -22.92 -13.29 -2.56
CA LEU A 289 -22.35 -13.14 -1.23
C LEU A 289 -20.85 -13.44 -1.21
N ALA A 290 -20.42 -14.52 -1.90
CA ALA A 290 -19.01 -14.85 -2.02
C ALA A 290 -18.20 -13.73 -2.69
N ILE A 291 -18.71 -13.17 -3.80
CA ILE A 291 -18.07 -12.05 -4.49
C ILE A 291 -18.04 -10.81 -3.58
N CYS A 292 -19.15 -10.47 -2.92
CA CYS A 292 -19.18 -9.34 -1.99
C CYS A 292 -18.18 -9.51 -0.83
N SER A 293 -18.06 -10.72 -0.27
CA SER A 293 -17.10 -10.98 0.81
C SER A 293 -15.64 -10.85 0.34
N LEU A 294 -15.33 -11.31 -0.87
CA LEU A 294 -14.01 -11.15 -1.48
C LEU A 294 -13.68 -9.67 -1.76
N LEU A 295 -14.66 -8.89 -2.22
CA LEU A 295 -14.48 -7.46 -2.45
C LEU A 295 -14.24 -6.69 -1.14
N ILE A 296 -14.99 -7.02 -0.09
CA ILE A 296 -14.79 -6.43 1.25
C ILE A 296 -13.40 -6.80 1.78
N LEU A 297 -13.01 -8.06 1.64
CA LEU A 297 -11.67 -8.52 2.05
C LEU A 297 -10.57 -7.77 1.31
N ALA A 298 -10.67 -7.65 -0.02
CA ALA A 298 -9.71 -6.91 -0.82
C ALA A 298 -9.62 -5.43 -0.40
N ALA A 299 -10.75 -4.77 -0.17
CA ALA A 299 -10.79 -3.39 0.31
C ALA A 299 -10.12 -3.23 1.69
N LEU A 300 -10.39 -4.16 2.63
CA LEU A 300 -9.77 -4.15 3.96
C LEU A 300 -8.26 -4.41 3.89
N CYS A 301 -7.80 -5.31 3.01
CA CYS A 301 -6.38 -5.56 2.79
C CYS A 301 -5.67 -4.31 2.22
N CYS A 302 -6.25 -3.67 1.21
CA CYS A 302 -5.70 -2.43 0.66
C CYS A 302 -5.66 -1.29 1.70
N PHE A 303 -6.72 -1.13 2.49
CA PHE A 303 -6.76 -0.16 3.57
C PHE A 303 -5.71 -0.46 4.65
N GLY A 304 -5.60 -1.72 5.07
CA GLY A 304 -4.62 -2.17 6.06
C GLY A 304 -3.18 -1.94 5.61
N ALA A 305 -2.88 -2.26 4.35
CA ALA A 305 -1.58 -1.99 3.74
C ALA A 305 -1.27 -0.49 3.71
N GLY A 306 -2.22 0.34 3.27
CA GLY A 306 -2.04 1.80 3.25
C GLY A 306 -1.80 2.40 4.64
N VAL A 307 -2.53 1.93 5.68
CA VAL A 307 -2.32 2.37 7.07
C VAL A 307 -0.97 1.90 7.60
N ALA A 308 -0.55 0.67 7.29
CA ALA A 308 0.75 0.14 7.71
C ALA A 308 1.88 0.99 7.12
N THR A 309 1.88 1.22 5.80
CA THR A 309 2.86 2.06 5.12
C THR A 309 2.90 3.48 5.70
N ALA A 310 1.74 4.12 5.90
CA ALA A 310 1.66 5.47 6.48
C ALA A 310 2.20 5.55 7.93
N ARG A 311 2.13 4.45 8.70
CA ARG A 311 2.70 4.40 10.05
C ARG A 311 4.21 4.22 10.03
N THR A 312 4.73 3.40 9.15
CA THR A 312 6.17 3.15 9.02
C THR A 312 6.88 4.44 8.60
N SER A 313 6.36 5.15 7.59
CA SER A 313 6.93 6.43 7.13
C SER A 313 6.92 7.57 8.17
N ARG A 314 6.12 7.46 9.25
CA ARG A 314 6.10 8.44 10.35
C ARG A 314 7.14 8.19 11.43
N ALA A 315 7.76 7.02 11.48
CA ALA A 315 8.63 6.61 12.58
C ALA A 315 10.08 7.09 12.42
N GLU A 316 10.48 7.58 11.24
CA GLU A 316 11.84 8.03 11.00
C GLU A 316 12.00 9.52 11.26
N THR A 317 12.92 9.86 12.14
CA THR A 317 13.36 11.25 12.40
C THR A 317 14.25 11.67 11.24
N HIS A 318 13.74 12.52 10.39
CA HIS A 318 14.48 13.15 9.32
C HIS A 318 15.51 14.13 9.89
N THR A 319 16.78 13.97 9.52
CA THR A 319 17.88 14.83 9.99
C THR A 319 18.61 15.52 8.84
N LEU A 320 18.83 14.81 7.72
CA LEU A 320 19.58 15.28 6.57
C LEU A 320 18.69 15.45 5.34
N ASP A 321 18.81 16.57 4.63
CA ASP A 321 18.05 16.84 3.40
C ASP A 321 18.80 16.36 2.15
N TYR A 322 20.13 16.47 2.16
CA TYR A 322 21.01 16.14 1.05
C TYR A 322 22.26 15.41 1.51
N THR A 323 22.75 14.50 0.68
CA THR A 323 24.07 13.90 0.75
C THR A 323 24.72 13.95 -0.63
N PHE A 324 25.91 14.53 -0.72
CA PHE A 324 26.73 14.53 -1.93
C PHE A 324 27.84 13.49 -1.76
N PRO A 325 27.77 12.33 -2.46
CA PRO A 325 28.82 11.33 -2.43
C PRO A 325 30.07 11.91 -3.10
N THR A 326 31.14 12.04 -2.35
CA THR A 326 32.42 12.59 -2.83
C THR A 326 33.58 11.72 -2.35
N ASP A 327 34.78 12.01 -2.82
CA ASP A 327 36.02 11.57 -2.20
C ASP A 327 36.69 12.74 -1.47
N SER A 328 37.74 12.46 -0.72
CA SER A 328 38.46 13.47 0.06
C SER A 328 39.00 14.65 -0.75
N LYS A 329 39.05 14.52 -2.09
CA LYS A 329 39.54 15.57 -3.01
C LYS A 329 38.40 16.32 -3.71
N SER A 330 37.22 15.74 -3.78
CA SER A 330 36.10 16.28 -4.54
C SER A 330 35.10 17.07 -3.68
N ALA A 331 35.20 16.99 -2.35
CA ALA A 331 34.32 17.72 -1.43
C ALA A 331 34.43 19.24 -1.62
N ASP A 332 35.67 19.75 -1.76
CA ASP A 332 35.89 21.16 -2.03
C ASP A 332 35.32 21.59 -3.39
N THR A 333 35.43 20.75 -4.41
CA THR A 333 34.85 21.01 -5.73
C THR A 333 33.34 21.16 -5.69
N VAL A 334 32.63 20.34 -4.89
CA VAL A 334 31.20 20.49 -4.69
C VAL A 334 30.86 21.80 -4.01
N ARG A 335 31.59 22.17 -2.93
CA ARG A 335 31.42 23.46 -2.24
C ARG A 335 31.69 24.66 -3.19
N GLU A 336 32.77 24.61 -3.96
CA GLU A 336 33.08 25.64 -4.93
C GLU A 336 32.00 25.77 -6.01
N THR A 337 31.46 24.65 -6.50
CA THR A 337 30.39 24.66 -7.49
C THR A 337 29.11 25.25 -6.92
N LEU A 338 28.73 24.89 -5.70
CA LEU A 338 27.56 25.46 -5.01
C LEU A 338 27.72 26.96 -4.80
N THR A 339 28.90 27.40 -4.35
CA THR A 339 29.21 28.82 -4.13
C THR A 339 29.20 29.61 -5.44
N ALA A 340 29.79 29.06 -6.52
CA ALA A 340 29.82 29.71 -7.84
C ALA A 340 28.42 29.98 -8.41
N HIS A 341 27.43 29.17 -8.01
CA HIS A 341 26.02 29.33 -8.43
C HIS A 341 25.16 30.00 -7.35
N GLY A 342 25.75 30.45 -6.24
CA GLY A 342 25.01 31.14 -5.15
C GLY A 342 24.09 30.22 -4.34
N LEU A 343 24.34 28.91 -4.37
CA LEU A 343 23.53 27.90 -3.70
C LEU A 343 24.05 27.52 -2.30
N ASP A 344 25.21 28.03 -1.91
CA ASP A 344 25.76 27.85 -0.55
C ASP A 344 24.82 28.38 0.54
N SER A 345 24.18 29.52 0.30
CA SER A 345 23.21 30.12 1.22
C SER A 345 21.89 29.35 1.33
N ALA A 346 21.64 28.40 0.44
CA ALA A 346 20.48 27.53 0.49
C ALA A 346 20.58 26.44 1.56
N PHE A 347 21.79 26.20 2.07
CA PHE A 347 22.03 25.25 3.16
C PHE A 347 22.30 26.01 4.48
N SER A 348 21.64 25.61 5.55
CA SER A 348 21.90 26.10 6.91
C SER A 348 23.14 25.46 7.51
N ASP A 349 23.40 24.21 7.12
CA ASP A 349 24.57 23.44 7.52
C ASP A 349 25.03 22.56 6.34
N LEU A 350 26.34 22.49 6.12
CA LEU A 350 26.98 21.67 5.09
C LEU A 350 28.29 21.14 5.67
N PHE A 351 28.34 19.87 6.02
CA PHE A 351 29.45 19.26 6.74
C PHE A 351 29.89 17.93 6.13
N GLU A 352 31.10 17.51 6.45
CA GLU A 352 31.70 16.28 5.94
C GLU A 352 31.49 15.12 6.88
N MET A 353 30.95 14.03 6.33
CA MET A 353 30.86 12.74 6.97
C MET A 353 31.96 11.83 6.41
N ARG A 354 32.96 11.51 7.23
CA ARG A 354 34.10 10.66 6.85
C ARG A 354 33.82 9.22 7.23
N ILE A 355 33.84 8.34 6.23
CA ILE A 355 33.51 6.93 6.36
C ILE A 355 34.57 6.12 5.63
N GLY A 356 35.19 5.17 6.31
CA GLY A 356 36.22 4.34 5.73
C GLY A 356 36.19 2.90 6.22
N ARG A 357 37.18 2.13 5.86
CA ARG A 357 37.39 0.77 6.33
C ARG A 357 38.83 0.58 6.80
N VAL A 358 39.03 -0.46 7.64
CA VAL A 358 40.38 -0.79 8.08
C VAL A 358 41.23 -1.19 6.88
N ARG A 359 42.36 -0.48 6.66
CA ARG A 359 43.33 -0.71 5.57
C ARG A 359 44.67 -1.20 6.07
N THR A 360 44.89 -1.24 7.38
CA THR A 360 46.11 -1.72 8.01
C THR A 360 46.30 -3.23 7.94
N SER A 361 45.22 -3.96 7.78
CA SER A 361 45.21 -5.44 7.75
C SER A 361 45.25 -5.97 6.31
N THR A 362 45.94 -7.07 6.10
CA THR A 362 45.94 -7.85 4.84
C THR A 362 44.76 -8.84 4.80
N ASP A 363 44.16 -9.17 5.94
CA ASP A 363 42.98 -10.01 6.06
C ASP A 363 41.72 -9.13 6.14
N TYR A 364 41.17 -8.80 4.98
CA TYR A 364 40.01 -7.92 4.87
C TYR A 364 38.71 -8.49 5.47
N GLN A 365 38.63 -9.80 5.76
CA GLN A 365 37.40 -10.42 6.23
C GLN A 365 37.24 -10.45 7.76
N ASN A 366 38.32 -10.27 8.53
CA ASN A 366 38.31 -10.42 9.99
C ASN A 366 39.08 -9.29 10.70
N THR A 367 38.95 -8.07 10.20
CA THR A 367 39.63 -6.90 10.78
C THR A 367 39.08 -6.50 12.14
N VAL A 368 37.82 -6.79 12.41
CA VAL A 368 37.16 -6.52 13.70
C VAL A 368 36.59 -7.82 14.26
N LYS A 369 36.87 -8.10 15.53
CA LYS A 369 36.33 -9.27 16.24
C LYS A 369 35.51 -8.83 17.44
N PHE A 370 34.39 -9.51 17.64
CA PHE A 370 33.40 -9.25 18.70
C PHE A 370 33.28 -10.46 19.64
N PRO A 371 34.32 -10.79 20.44
CA PRO A 371 34.35 -12.05 21.19
C PRO A 371 33.25 -12.15 22.26
N ALA A 372 32.80 -11.04 22.82
CA ALA A 372 31.71 -11.04 23.80
C ALA A 372 30.35 -11.28 23.11
N LEU A 373 30.11 -10.63 21.97
CA LEU A 373 28.89 -10.79 21.19
C LEU A 373 28.79 -12.22 20.64
N GLN A 374 29.87 -12.79 20.12
CA GLN A 374 29.91 -14.17 19.65
C GLN A 374 29.54 -15.17 20.75
N ARG A 375 30.15 -15.05 21.94
CA ARG A 375 29.81 -15.91 23.09
C ARG A 375 28.36 -15.82 23.51
N SER A 376 27.78 -14.60 23.45
CA SER A 376 26.37 -14.39 23.80
C SER A 376 25.43 -15.04 22.77
N ILE A 377 25.76 -14.96 21.47
CA ILE A 377 24.99 -15.60 20.40
C ILE A 377 25.11 -17.12 20.50
N ASP A 378 26.30 -17.65 20.76
CA ASP A 378 26.53 -19.08 20.89
C ASP A 378 25.80 -19.68 22.12
N ALA A 379 25.54 -18.87 23.16
CA ALA A 379 24.78 -19.27 24.34
C ALA A 379 23.26 -19.21 24.15
N MET A 380 22.77 -18.63 23.06
CA MET A 380 21.33 -18.56 22.77
C MET A 380 20.80 -19.93 22.30
N PRO A 381 19.53 -20.26 22.60
CA PRO A 381 18.91 -21.46 22.03
C PRO A 381 18.84 -21.32 20.51
N VAL A 382 19.00 -22.44 19.81
CA VAL A 382 18.94 -22.52 18.35
C VAL A 382 17.55 -22.03 17.90
N SER A 383 17.52 -20.89 17.20
CA SER A 383 16.31 -20.23 16.71
C SER A 383 16.65 -19.45 15.44
N ASP A 384 15.62 -19.05 14.70
CA ASP A 384 15.77 -18.19 13.53
C ASP A 384 16.45 -16.86 13.91
N GLU A 385 16.17 -16.33 15.10
CA GLU A 385 16.78 -15.12 15.64
C GLU A 385 18.29 -15.31 15.90
N GLN A 386 18.69 -16.42 16.50
CA GLN A 386 20.11 -16.76 16.70
C GLN A 386 20.85 -16.88 15.37
N GLN A 387 20.26 -17.56 14.38
CA GLN A 387 20.87 -17.71 13.06
C GLN A 387 21.02 -16.37 12.35
N GLN A 388 20.01 -15.49 12.42
CA GLN A 388 20.11 -14.14 11.84
C GLN A 388 21.18 -13.28 12.52
N LEU A 389 21.33 -13.38 13.85
CA LEU A 389 22.38 -12.68 14.58
C LEU A 389 23.76 -13.21 14.21
N GLN A 390 23.92 -14.52 14.06
CA GLN A 390 25.17 -15.14 13.64
C GLN A 390 25.56 -14.72 12.21
N TYR A 391 24.59 -14.71 11.28
CA TYR A 391 24.79 -14.22 9.92
C TYR A 391 25.22 -12.73 9.90
N THR A 392 24.60 -11.93 10.77
CA THR A 392 24.96 -10.51 10.91
C THR A 392 26.38 -10.35 11.45
N LEU A 393 26.77 -11.16 12.43
CA LEU A 393 28.10 -11.09 13.02
C LEU A 393 29.19 -11.48 12.01
N GLU A 394 28.96 -12.50 11.18
CA GLU A 394 29.85 -12.85 10.08
C GLU A 394 30.01 -11.72 9.06
N ALA A 395 28.90 -11.04 8.72
CA ALA A 395 28.92 -9.89 7.82
C ALA A 395 29.61 -8.65 8.43
N VAL A 396 29.70 -8.56 9.76
CA VAL A 396 30.28 -7.45 10.52
C VAL A 396 31.79 -7.56 10.70
N GLY A 397 32.42 -8.65 10.30
CA GLY A 397 33.88 -8.85 10.41
C GLY A 397 34.73 -7.80 9.65
N TYR A 398 34.11 -7.02 8.75
CA TYR A 398 34.71 -5.91 8.03
C TYR A 398 33.80 -4.67 8.05
N PRO A 399 33.51 -4.09 9.24
CA PRO A 399 32.61 -2.97 9.37
C PRO A 399 33.21 -1.69 8.82
N TYR A 400 32.37 -0.72 8.53
CA TYR A 400 32.80 0.65 8.31
C TYR A 400 33.25 1.29 9.61
N LEU A 401 34.20 2.23 9.49
CA LEU A 401 34.59 3.18 10.53
C LEU A 401 34.03 4.55 10.20
N ILE A 402 33.54 5.24 11.20
CA ILE A 402 33.02 6.62 11.10
C ILE A 402 33.88 7.50 12.01
N ALA A 403 34.34 8.63 11.52
CA ALA A 403 35.10 9.58 12.31
C ALA A 403 34.21 10.26 13.36
N LEU A 404 34.66 10.30 14.62
CA LEU A 404 33.91 10.84 15.74
C LEU A 404 33.48 12.30 15.52
N SER A 405 34.35 13.15 15.02
CA SER A 405 34.03 14.55 14.75
C SER A 405 32.91 14.72 13.73
N SER A 406 32.89 13.87 12.67
CA SER A 406 31.86 13.86 11.66
C SER A 406 30.51 13.45 12.25
N TYR A 407 30.51 12.38 13.05
CA TYR A 407 29.28 11.90 13.68
C TYR A 407 28.74 12.88 14.75
N ASN A 408 29.62 13.52 15.53
CA ASN A 408 29.22 14.54 16.48
C ASN A 408 28.61 15.77 15.79
N ARG A 409 29.12 16.14 14.60
CA ARG A 409 28.47 17.19 13.81
C ARG A 409 27.03 16.82 13.42
N LEU A 410 26.81 15.58 13.01
CA LEU A 410 25.47 15.05 12.74
C LEU A 410 24.57 15.07 13.98
N LEU A 411 25.09 14.65 15.13
CA LEU A 411 24.32 14.68 16.39
C LEU A 411 23.95 16.11 16.77
N THR A 412 24.87 17.06 16.64
CA THR A 412 24.60 18.49 16.90
C THR A 412 23.49 19.00 15.96
N THR A 413 23.54 18.67 14.69
CA THR A 413 22.52 19.01 13.69
C THR A 413 21.17 18.37 14.03
N ALA A 414 21.17 17.14 14.58
CA ALA A 414 19.98 16.46 15.07
C ALA A 414 19.46 16.99 16.43
N GLY A 415 20.17 17.91 17.07
CA GLY A 415 19.83 18.41 18.42
C GLY A 415 20.09 17.39 19.52
N LEU A 416 20.99 16.43 19.29
CA LEU A 416 21.35 15.37 20.23
C LEU A 416 22.70 15.67 20.89
N PRO A 417 22.97 15.11 22.09
CA PRO A 417 24.24 15.29 22.76
C PRO A 417 25.38 14.61 22.00
N GLU A 418 26.53 15.26 21.97
CA GLU A 418 27.76 14.75 21.37
C GLU A 418 28.29 13.53 22.14
N LEU A 419 28.93 12.63 21.41
CA LEU A 419 29.67 11.49 21.96
C LEU A 419 31.07 11.92 22.40
N THR A 420 31.52 11.38 23.51
CA THR A 420 32.90 11.52 24.00
C THR A 420 33.54 10.15 24.07
N LEU A 421 34.61 9.93 23.33
CA LEU A 421 35.35 8.66 23.26
C LEU A 421 36.83 8.91 23.54
N ALA A 422 37.44 8.07 24.37
CA ALA A 422 38.89 8.03 24.54
C ALA A 422 39.56 7.26 23.37
N ASP A 423 40.88 7.35 23.22
CA ASP A 423 41.63 6.73 22.10
C ASP A 423 41.49 5.21 22.00
N ASN A 424 41.11 4.55 23.09
CA ASN A 424 40.85 3.10 23.14
C ASN A 424 39.36 2.73 23.25
N GLU A 425 38.49 3.67 22.94
CA GLU A 425 37.04 3.47 22.98
C GLU A 425 36.41 3.57 21.60
N ALA A 426 35.31 2.87 21.40
CA ALA A 426 34.52 2.92 20.19
C ALA A 426 33.03 2.88 20.53
N ALA A 427 32.18 3.58 19.75
CA ALA A 427 30.75 3.46 19.82
C ALA A 427 30.21 2.64 18.62
N VAL A 428 29.08 1.99 18.82
CA VAL A 428 28.43 1.19 17.79
C VAL A 428 27.40 2.04 17.06
N TYR A 429 27.49 2.05 15.74
CA TYR A 429 26.45 2.55 14.85
C TYR A 429 25.71 1.38 14.21
N CYS A 430 24.39 1.47 14.17
CA CYS A 430 23.53 0.52 13.47
C CYS A 430 22.39 1.30 12.82
N ASP A 431 22.26 1.18 11.50
CA ASP A 431 21.20 1.85 10.77
C ASP A 431 19.83 1.47 11.34
N SER A 432 18.92 2.44 11.47
CA SER A 432 17.57 2.28 12.02
C SER A 432 16.78 1.17 11.34
N GLU A 433 16.99 0.97 10.05
CA GLU A 433 16.30 -0.04 9.24
C GLU A 433 16.73 -1.48 9.51
N VAL A 434 18.00 -1.67 9.85
CA VAL A 434 18.57 -2.99 10.14
C VAL A 434 18.48 -3.29 11.64
N SER A 435 18.17 -2.29 12.43
CA SER A 435 18.08 -2.34 13.89
C SER A 435 16.79 -3.00 14.36
N LEU A 436 16.77 -4.33 14.44
CA LEU A 436 15.74 -5.05 15.19
C LEU A 436 15.87 -4.69 16.68
N ALA A 437 14.78 -4.36 17.35
CA ALA A 437 14.76 -3.94 18.76
C ALA A 437 15.45 -4.96 19.69
N SER A 438 15.32 -6.26 19.43
CA SER A 438 16.00 -7.34 20.17
C SER A 438 17.53 -7.30 20.00
N ARG A 439 17.99 -7.00 18.78
CA ARG A 439 19.42 -6.88 18.46
C ARG A 439 20.06 -5.68 19.13
N THR A 440 19.42 -4.53 19.05
CA THR A 440 19.86 -3.30 19.70
C THR A 440 19.91 -3.46 21.22
N ALA A 441 18.90 -4.10 21.82
CA ALA A 441 18.87 -4.39 23.24
C ALA A 441 20.02 -5.32 23.69
N LEU A 442 20.35 -6.34 22.89
CA LEU A 442 21.49 -7.23 23.17
C LEU A 442 22.81 -6.48 23.12
N ILE A 443 23.04 -5.68 22.08
CA ILE A 443 24.29 -4.92 21.92
C ILE A 443 24.42 -3.89 23.07
N ASN A 444 23.36 -3.15 23.39
CA ASN A 444 23.37 -2.18 24.50
C ASN A 444 23.65 -2.84 25.86
N ARG A 445 23.14 -4.06 26.09
CA ARG A 445 23.46 -4.82 27.29
C ARG A 445 24.95 -5.18 27.35
N LEU A 446 25.53 -5.67 26.25
CA LEU A 446 26.95 -6.02 26.17
C LEU A 446 27.85 -4.79 26.34
N ILE A 447 27.47 -3.64 25.76
CA ILE A 447 28.15 -2.37 26.00
C ILE A 447 28.13 -2.00 27.49
N ALA A 448 26.97 -2.11 28.14
CA ALA A 448 26.81 -1.82 29.57
C ALA A 448 27.63 -2.76 30.48
N GLU A 449 27.88 -4.00 30.03
CA GLU A 449 28.76 -4.98 30.70
C GLU A 449 30.25 -4.70 30.48
N GLY A 450 30.63 -3.66 29.74
CA GLY A 450 32.01 -3.30 29.46
C GLY A 450 32.68 -4.22 28.42
N SER A 451 31.94 -4.60 27.39
CA SER A 451 32.43 -5.50 26.35
C SER A 451 33.57 -4.86 25.55
N SER A 452 34.60 -5.67 25.28
CA SER A 452 35.72 -5.29 24.41
C SER A 452 35.60 -5.92 23.04
N ILE A 453 36.09 -5.18 22.05
CA ILE A 453 36.30 -5.62 20.66
C ILE A 453 37.78 -5.53 20.33
N THR A 454 38.19 -6.13 19.22
CA THR A 454 39.53 -5.90 18.70
C THR A 454 39.44 -5.35 17.26
N ILE A 455 40.19 -4.28 16.99
CA ILE A 455 40.36 -3.72 15.65
C ILE A 455 41.81 -3.99 15.23
N ASP A 456 42.00 -4.80 14.19
CA ASP A 456 43.31 -5.26 13.72
C ASP A 456 44.25 -5.75 14.86
N GLY A 457 43.65 -6.49 15.81
CA GLY A 457 44.35 -7.05 16.98
C GLY A 457 44.50 -6.11 18.19
N ALA A 458 44.26 -4.82 18.05
CA ALA A 458 44.26 -3.86 19.15
C ALA A 458 42.93 -3.87 19.92
N PRO A 459 42.94 -3.89 21.26
CA PRO A 459 41.71 -3.92 22.06
C PRO A 459 41.06 -2.54 22.16
N PHE A 460 39.73 -2.49 21.99
CA PHE A 460 38.88 -1.32 22.19
C PHE A 460 37.73 -1.67 23.11
N THR A 461 37.31 -0.72 23.93
CA THR A 461 36.13 -0.83 24.80
C THR A 461 34.94 -0.21 24.10
N LEU A 462 33.79 -0.92 24.09
CA LEU A 462 32.56 -0.34 23.56
C LEU A 462 31.91 0.57 24.60
N CYS A 463 31.57 1.79 24.20
CA CYS A 463 31.00 2.82 25.08
C CYS A 463 29.70 3.39 24.52
N GLY A 464 28.90 3.96 25.43
CA GLY A 464 27.63 4.62 25.09
C GLY A 464 26.48 3.64 24.82
N GLN A 465 25.61 4.00 23.92
CA GLN A 465 24.52 3.19 23.40
C GLN A 465 24.65 3.09 21.88
N VAL A 466 23.99 2.11 21.27
CA VAL A 466 23.94 2.00 19.83
C VAL A 466 23.38 3.29 19.24
N GLN A 467 24.10 3.87 18.33
CA GLN A 467 23.75 5.07 17.58
C GLN A 467 22.98 4.66 16.32
N SER A 468 21.91 5.40 15.99
CA SER A 468 21.03 5.07 14.86
C SER A 468 20.62 6.28 14.01
N VAL A 469 21.20 7.45 14.25
CA VAL A 469 20.97 8.63 13.40
C VAL A 469 21.65 8.38 12.07
N SER A 470 20.88 8.37 10.97
CA SER A 470 21.40 8.05 9.64
C SER A 470 22.50 9.01 9.19
N VAL A 471 23.64 8.46 8.78
CA VAL A 471 24.84 9.21 8.35
C VAL A 471 24.77 9.69 6.90
N VAL A 472 23.74 9.30 6.18
CA VAL A 472 23.43 9.71 4.80
C VAL A 472 21.92 9.82 4.61
N THR A 473 21.48 10.64 3.65
CA THR A 473 20.06 10.84 3.35
C THR A 473 19.41 9.65 2.67
N ASP A 474 20.17 8.80 1.99
CA ASP A 474 19.62 7.72 1.16
C ASP A 474 20.23 6.37 1.50
N ARG A 475 19.39 5.34 1.37
CA ARG A 475 19.72 3.92 1.51
C ARG A 475 20.65 3.33 0.44
N SER A 476 21.07 4.11 -0.56
CA SER A 476 22.06 3.65 -1.55
C SER A 476 23.36 3.20 -0.90
N ILE A 477 23.60 3.66 0.33
CA ILE A 477 24.73 3.28 1.17
C ILE A 477 24.18 2.59 2.43
N THR A 478 24.02 1.29 2.34
CA THR A 478 23.60 0.47 3.49
C THR A 478 24.78 0.24 4.42
N MET A 479 24.83 1.01 5.50
CA MET A 479 25.69 0.71 6.64
C MET A 479 24.86 0.01 7.73
N SER A 480 24.68 -1.28 7.57
CA SER A 480 23.97 -2.08 8.57
C SER A 480 24.65 -2.07 9.93
N PHE A 481 25.97 -1.87 9.94
CA PHE A 481 26.79 -1.81 11.15
C PHE A 481 28.09 -1.04 10.87
N ALA A 482 28.47 -0.14 11.77
CA ALA A 482 29.72 0.57 11.74
C ALA A 482 30.23 0.84 13.17
N LEU A 483 31.50 1.21 13.28
CA LEU A 483 32.10 1.67 14.51
C LEU A 483 32.45 3.15 14.39
N ILE A 484 32.01 3.93 15.38
CA ILE A 484 32.41 5.33 15.53
C ILE A 484 33.67 5.30 16.39
N VAL A 485 34.74 5.89 15.89
CA VAL A 485 36.06 5.91 16.55
C VAL A 485 36.63 7.32 16.57
N PRO A 486 37.51 7.64 17.54
CA PRO A 486 38.21 8.93 17.55
C PRO A 486 38.93 9.22 16.23
N ASP A 487 39.04 10.48 15.82
CA ASP A 487 39.60 10.88 14.53
C ASP A 487 41.06 10.38 14.31
N ALA A 488 41.90 10.41 15.33
CA ALA A 488 43.26 9.88 15.25
C ALA A 488 43.28 8.36 14.98
N VAL A 489 42.34 7.62 15.55
CA VAL A 489 42.13 6.17 15.35
C VAL A 489 41.61 5.93 13.94
N PHE A 490 40.63 6.73 13.50
CA PHE A 490 40.10 6.68 12.15
C PHE A 490 41.19 6.87 11.08
N ASP A 491 41.97 7.92 11.20
CA ASP A 491 43.04 8.24 10.26
C ASP A 491 44.12 7.15 10.25
N HIS A 492 44.44 6.58 11.41
CA HIS A 492 45.42 5.48 11.52
C HIS A 492 44.95 4.24 10.76
N TYR A 493 43.69 3.81 10.97
CA TYR A 493 43.19 2.56 10.36
C TYR A 493 42.81 2.72 8.89
N THR A 494 42.35 3.86 8.47
CA THR A 494 41.97 4.12 7.06
C THR A 494 43.12 4.44 6.18
N GLN A 495 44.27 4.91 6.73
CA GLN A 495 45.46 5.30 5.99
C GLN A 495 45.18 6.33 4.87
N GLY A 496 44.19 7.19 5.05
CA GLY A 496 43.75 8.18 4.07
C GLY A 496 42.88 7.65 2.93
N ASP A 497 42.54 6.36 2.96
CA ASP A 497 41.61 5.73 1.98
C ASP A 497 40.23 5.63 2.60
N TYR A 498 39.44 6.68 2.46
CA TYR A 498 38.06 6.77 2.96
C TYR A 498 37.21 7.62 2.03
N ASP A 499 35.89 7.38 2.09
CA ASP A 499 34.89 8.16 1.38
C ASP A 499 34.47 9.37 2.24
N VAL A 500 34.18 10.48 1.56
CA VAL A 500 33.62 11.68 2.17
C VAL A 500 32.23 11.89 1.60
N TYR A 501 31.25 11.99 2.48
CA TYR A 501 29.92 12.41 2.13
C TYR A 501 29.72 13.83 2.63
N LEU A 502 29.39 14.75 1.72
CA LEU A 502 29.04 16.11 2.11
C LEU A 502 27.55 16.16 2.40
N ASP A 503 27.18 16.23 3.69
CA ASP A 503 25.82 16.22 4.16
C ASP A 503 25.29 17.63 4.34
N GLY A 504 24.06 17.88 3.91
CA GLY A 504 23.45 19.20 3.91
C GLY A 504 22.05 19.22 4.49
N VAL A 505 21.75 20.30 5.23
CA VAL A 505 20.43 20.65 5.71
C VAL A 505 20.01 21.97 5.08
N LEU A 506 18.82 22.02 4.50
CA LEU A 506 18.29 23.22 3.87
C LEU A 506 18.09 24.37 4.87
N ALA A 507 18.37 25.57 4.44
CA ALA A 507 18.11 26.76 5.23
C ALA A 507 16.59 26.99 5.42
N PRO A 508 16.16 27.51 6.56
CA PRO A 508 14.74 27.83 6.82
C PRO A 508 14.13 28.74 5.77
N SER A 509 14.94 29.60 5.12
CA SER A 509 14.51 30.46 4.03
C SER A 509 14.01 29.69 2.79
N MET A 510 14.54 28.49 2.56
CA MET A 510 14.13 27.64 1.45
C MET A 510 12.77 26.95 1.71
N THR A 511 12.42 26.76 2.97
CA THR A 511 11.16 26.15 3.39
C THR A 511 10.08 27.18 3.74
N GLU A 512 10.40 28.49 3.71
CA GLU A 512 9.44 29.54 4.02
C GLU A 512 8.26 29.58 3.03
N GLY A 513 7.05 29.35 3.53
CA GLY A 513 5.83 29.27 2.71
C GLY A 513 5.70 28.01 1.85
N LYS A 514 6.56 27.00 2.02
CA LYS A 514 6.54 25.73 1.28
C LYS A 514 6.66 24.54 2.26
N SER A 515 6.27 23.36 1.81
CA SER A 515 6.66 22.13 2.52
C SER A 515 8.13 21.80 2.24
N LEU A 516 8.77 21.09 3.16
CA LEU A 516 10.16 20.62 2.98
C LEU A 516 10.30 19.85 1.65
N MET A 517 9.35 18.97 1.31
CA MET A 517 9.38 18.19 0.08
C MET A 517 9.36 19.05 -1.18
N ASN A 518 8.58 20.13 -1.17
CA ASN A 518 8.58 21.09 -2.29
C ASN A 518 9.87 21.90 -2.35
N ALA A 519 10.44 22.25 -1.21
CA ALA A 519 11.73 22.93 -1.16
C ALA A 519 12.87 22.03 -1.72
N ILE A 520 12.88 20.75 -1.34
CA ILE A 520 13.80 19.75 -1.88
C ILE A 520 13.61 19.57 -3.39
N ALA A 521 12.36 19.46 -3.86
CA ALA A 521 12.07 19.33 -5.29
C ALA A 521 12.53 20.55 -6.10
N ASP A 522 12.31 21.76 -5.58
CA ASP A 522 12.79 23.00 -6.20
C ASP A 522 14.32 23.04 -6.22
N MET A 523 14.97 22.62 -5.13
CA MET A 523 16.43 22.57 -5.05
C MET A 523 17.04 21.51 -5.98
N ASN A 524 16.41 20.33 -6.11
CA ASN A 524 16.83 19.32 -7.09
C ASN A 524 16.85 19.90 -8.51
N ALA A 525 15.81 20.64 -8.89
CA ALA A 525 15.75 21.30 -10.20
C ALA A 525 16.86 22.32 -10.43
N LEU A 526 17.44 22.90 -9.38
CA LEU A 526 18.60 23.78 -9.44
C LEU A 526 19.93 23.01 -9.49
N LEU A 527 20.00 21.83 -8.86
CA LEU A 527 21.21 20.99 -8.80
C LEU A 527 21.38 20.14 -10.06
N ASP A 528 20.30 19.64 -10.68
CA ASP A 528 20.35 18.76 -11.86
C ASP A 528 21.20 19.34 -13.02
N PRO A 529 21.09 20.63 -13.40
CA PRO A 529 21.89 21.21 -14.47
C PRO A 529 23.39 21.30 -14.16
N LEU A 530 23.77 21.22 -12.87
CA LEU A 530 25.18 21.36 -12.44
C LEU A 530 25.94 20.05 -12.62
N GLY A 531 25.29 18.94 -12.91
CA GLY A 531 25.92 17.63 -13.07
C GLY A 531 26.57 17.06 -11.79
N LEU A 532 26.22 17.62 -10.63
CA LEU A 532 26.66 17.11 -9.34
C LEU A 532 25.93 15.78 -9.02
N LYS A 533 26.65 14.82 -8.48
CA LYS A 533 26.05 13.64 -7.88
C LYS A 533 25.52 14.03 -6.51
N TYR A 534 24.25 13.83 -6.27
CA TYR A 534 23.62 14.04 -4.96
C TYR A 534 22.52 13.03 -4.73
N GLU A 535 22.25 12.78 -3.47
CA GLU A 535 21.11 12.03 -2.99
C GLU A 535 20.27 12.97 -2.12
N SER A 536 18.96 13.01 -2.31
CA SER A 536 18.06 13.84 -1.52
C SER A 536 17.11 13.01 -0.70
N TYR A 537 16.61 13.55 0.39
CA TYR A 537 15.58 12.89 1.22
C TYR A 537 14.33 12.54 0.42
N LEU A 538 14.05 13.28 -0.64
CA LEU A 538 12.98 13.00 -1.57
C LEU A 538 13.16 11.67 -2.30
N GLN A 539 14.40 11.37 -2.74
CA GLN A 539 14.74 10.11 -3.41
C GLN A 539 14.64 8.94 -2.44
N ASN A 540 15.09 9.12 -1.19
CA ASN A 540 14.95 8.12 -0.14
C ASN A 540 13.47 7.79 0.13
N LEU A 541 12.63 8.80 0.32
CA LEU A 541 11.20 8.60 0.55
C LEU A 541 10.55 7.79 -0.59
N GLY A 542 10.98 8.00 -1.83
CA GLY A 542 10.53 7.23 -2.99
C GLY A 542 10.95 5.76 -2.93
N ARG A 543 12.09 5.44 -2.33
CA ARG A 543 12.57 4.06 -2.15
C ARG A 543 11.91 3.36 -0.95
N GLU A 544 11.60 4.09 0.12
CA GLU A 544 10.93 3.57 1.31
C GLU A 544 9.48 3.18 1.07
N LEU A 545 8.79 3.85 0.17
CA LEU A 545 7.41 3.57 -0.18
C LEU A 545 7.24 2.30 -1.04
N PHE A 546 8.32 1.68 -1.50
CA PHE A 546 8.34 0.54 -2.44
C PHE A 546 9.37 -0.53 -2.11
#